data_114a5576bb5267e250a76dd0bbec02f3
#
_entry.id   114a5576bb5267e250a76dd0bbec02f3
#
_cell.length_a   1.000
_cell.length_b   1.000
_cell.length_c   1.000
_cell.angle_alpha   90.00
_cell.angle_beta   90.00
_cell.angle_gamma   90.00
#
_symmetry.space_group_name_H-M   'P 1'
#
loop_
_entity.id
_entity.type
_entity.pdbx_description
1 polymer ?
#
loop_
_entity_poly.entity_id
_entity_poly.type
_entity_poly.pdbx_seq_one_letter_code
_entity_poly.pdbx_strand_id
1 'polypeptide(L)'
;MDLGTSACKFLLVDETGKVCNQVSREYPLSMPHTGWSEQDPSSWWQACLDGIPALMEGFDPAQVQGIGMGGQMHGLVALDAADKVLRPAILWNDGRTARQTDYLNKEIGRETLSKYTGNIAFAGFTAPKILWMKENEPELYAAIAKIMLPKDYLVYRMTGVHATDYSDASGMLLLDVEHKCWSKEMCEICGVKEEWLAHLYESWQFVGTLKPDAAAALGLPESVKVCAGAGDNAAAAVGTGTVGEGHCNISLGTSGTVFISSEKFGVDATNGLHAFAHADGGWHLMGCMLSAASCNKWWMDDILKVTDKDYHAETLAEIATIVDGPISGEVKATTTDAETMVKEGEAIYALDPKHMVVKIPMTAEGLKAIKALSAKGIPTNCTLIFSANQALLAARAGATYVSPFLGRLDDISQRGIELIETIHDMFLNYPDIETQIIAASVRNPMHVTDCALAGADIATVPYKVIEQMLHHPLTDSGIEKFKEDYCKVFGE
;
A
#
# COMPACT_ATOMS: atom_id res chain seq x y z
N MET A 1 16.44 0.67 9.12
CA MET A 1 15.97 -0.71 9.43
C MET A 1 14.44 -0.70 9.36
N ASP A 2 13.85 -1.81 8.90
CA ASP A 2 12.38 -1.98 8.85
C ASP A 2 12.03 -3.32 9.50
N LEU A 3 11.41 -3.26 10.68
CA LEU A 3 10.98 -4.42 11.45
C LEU A 3 9.57 -4.83 11.01
N GLY A 4 9.48 -5.63 9.93
CA GLY A 4 8.21 -6.16 9.45
C GLY A 4 7.70 -7.37 10.26
N THR A 5 6.54 -7.91 9.88
CA THR A 5 5.95 -9.08 10.56
C THR A 5 6.71 -10.38 10.29
N SER A 6 7.27 -10.55 9.10
CA SER A 6 7.94 -11.82 8.71
C SER A 6 9.46 -11.72 8.66
N ALA A 7 10.00 -10.50 8.57
CA ALA A 7 11.43 -10.27 8.42
C ALA A 7 11.81 -8.85 8.84
N CYS A 8 13.07 -8.66 9.26
CA CYS A 8 13.69 -7.36 9.37
C CYS A 8 14.52 -7.07 8.12
N LYS A 9 14.27 -5.93 7.47
CA LYS A 9 15.07 -5.42 6.37
C LYS A 9 16.07 -4.39 6.86
N PHE A 10 17.26 -4.47 6.33
CA PHE A 10 18.37 -3.57 6.63
C PHE A 10 18.84 -2.92 5.34
N LEU A 11 18.95 -1.60 5.34
CA LEU A 11 19.46 -0.82 4.23
C LEU A 11 20.67 0.00 4.71
N LEU A 12 21.76 -0.07 3.98
CA LEU A 12 22.89 0.86 4.13
C LEU A 12 22.68 1.96 3.09
N VAL A 13 22.56 3.19 3.56
CA VAL A 13 22.24 4.35 2.73
C VAL A 13 23.31 5.41 2.93
N ASP A 14 23.79 6.01 1.85
CA ASP A 14 24.75 7.11 1.92
C ASP A 14 24.04 8.48 2.16
N GLU A 15 24.83 9.53 2.32
CA GLU A 15 24.37 10.89 2.57
C GLU A 15 23.49 11.49 1.44
N THR A 16 23.50 10.89 0.26
CA THR A 16 22.67 11.29 -0.88
C THR A 16 21.33 10.57 -0.92
N GLY A 17 21.10 9.61 -0.02
CA GLY A 17 19.92 8.76 0.00
C GLY A 17 20.03 7.51 -0.90
N LYS A 18 21.21 7.25 -1.48
CA LYS A 18 21.43 6.06 -2.31
C LYS A 18 21.63 4.82 -1.45
N VAL A 19 20.91 3.75 -1.78
CA VAL A 19 21.08 2.44 -1.16
C VAL A 19 22.38 1.82 -1.67
N CYS A 20 23.35 1.62 -0.75
CA CYS A 20 24.64 1.01 -1.01
C CYS A 20 24.61 -0.51 -0.84
N ASN A 21 23.83 -1.01 0.13
CA ASN A 21 23.67 -2.44 0.39
C ASN A 21 22.32 -2.69 1.06
N GLN A 22 21.80 -3.92 0.93
CA GLN A 22 20.59 -4.36 1.60
C GLN A 22 20.67 -5.82 2.02
N VAL A 23 20.07 -6.12 3.18
CA VAL A 23 20.00 -7.48 3.75
C VAL A 23 18.62 -7.68 4.36
N SER A 24 18.09 -8.89 4.32
CA SER A 24 16.87 -9.28 5.01
C SER A 24 17.13 -10.49 5.90
N ARG A 25 16.49 -10.53 7.08
CA ARG A 25 16.53 -11.69 7.99
C ARG A 25 15.13 -12.02 8.43
N GLU A 26 14.73 -13.24 8.14
CA GLU A 26 13.42 -13.78 8.51
C GLU A 26 13.44 -14.28 9.96
N TYR A 27 12.29 -14.31 10.58
CA TYR A 27 12.05 -14.89 11.90
C TYR A 27 10.66 -15.51 11.98
N PRO A 28 10.46 -16.49 12.90
CA PRO A 28 9.22 -17.23 12.97
C PRO A 28 8.06 -16.37 13.49
N LEU A 29 6.86 -16.64 12.95
CA LEU A 29 5.59 -16.19 13.48
C LEU A 29 4.91 -17.36 14.19
N SER A 30 4.51 -17.17 15.44
CA SER A 30 3.79 -18.17 16.22
C SER A 30 2.29 -17.91 16.21
N MET A 31 1.52 -18.96 15.94
CA MET A 31 0.04 -18.95 15.99
C MET A 31 -0.42 -20.05 16.98
N PRO A 32 -0.26 -19.84 18.30
CA PRO A 32 -0.52 -20.91 19.29
C PRO A 32 -2.00 -21.32 19.38
N HIS A 33 -2.91 -20.45 18.96
CA HIS A 33 -4.34 -20.69 18.84
C HIS A 33 -4.90 -20.05 17.57
N THR A 34 -6.05 -20.51 17.12
CA THR A 34 -6.74 -19.89 15.98
C THR A 34 -6.99 -18.40 16.23
N GLY A 35 -6.53 -17.56 15.34
CA GLY A 35 -6.65 -16.09 15.41
C GLY A 35 -5.66 -15.40 16.36
N TRP A 36 -4.73 -16.14 16.98
CA TRP A 36 -3.63 -15.58 17.77
C TRP A 36 -2.38 -15.41 16.89
N SER A 37 -1.62 -14.36 17.17
CA SER A 37 -0.39 -14.05 16.45
C SER A 37 0.64 -13.47 17.41
N GLU A 38 1.74 -14.18 17.59
CA GLU A 38 2.78 -13.85 18.57
C GLU A 38 4.18 -13.97 17.99
N GLN A 39 5.10 -13.16 18.51
CA GLN A 39 6.52 -13.29 18.24
C GLN A 39 7.37 -13.11 19.50
N ASP A 40 8.45 -13.88 19.59
CA ASP A 40 9.45 -13.65 20.63
C ASP A 40 10.33 -12.45 20.23
N PRO A 41 10.35 -11.35 21.04
CA PRO A 41 11.19 -10.19 20.76
C PRO A 41 12.68 -10.51 20.65
N SER A 42 13.16 -11.61 21.24
CA SER A 42 14.54 -12.05 21.11
C SER A 42 14.90 -12.42 19.67
N SER A 43 13.94 -12.90 18.88
CA SER A 43 14.15 -13.23 17.47
C SER A 43 14.40 -11.98 16.61
N TRP A 44 13.80 -10.85 16.95
CA TRP A 44 14.04 -9.57 16.29
C TRP A 44 15.46 -9.06 16.59
N TRP A 45 15.89 -9.20 17.85
CA TRP A 45 17.25 -8.86 18.23
C TRP A 45 18.28 -9.77 17.54
N GLN A 46 18.01 -11.08 17.46
CA GLN A 46 18.86 -12.00 16.72
C GLN A 46 18.97 -11.63 15.24
N ALA A 47 17.86 -11.20 14.62
CA ALA A 47 17.87 -10.71 13.24
C ALA A 47 18.80 -9.47 13.07
N CYS A 48 18.87 -8.60 14.09
CA CYS A 48 19.83 -7.48 14.09
C CYS A 48 21.27 -7.97 14.19
N LEU A 49 21.55 -8.94 15.07
CA LEU A 49 22.88 -9.53 15.25
C LEU A 49 23.40 -10.21 13.98
N ASP A 50 22.52 -10.83 13.21
CA ASP A 50 22.86 -11.53 11.96
C ASP A 50 22.81 -10.59 10.74
N GLY A 51 21.97 -9.57 10.79
CA GLY A 51 21.68 -8.69 9.66
C GLY A 51 22.65 -7.52 9.53
N ILE A 52 22.97 -6.85 10.63
CA ILE A 52 23.84 -5.65 10.60
C ILE A 52 25.28 -6.00 10.21
N PRO A 53 25.93 -7.03 10.77
CA PRO A 53 27.27 -7.43 10.31
C PRO A 53 27.29 -7.83 8.83
N ALA A 54 26.27 -8.57 8.37
CA ALA A 54 26.15 -8.95 6.95
C ALA A 54 25.89 -7.73 6.04
N LEU A 55 25.15 -6.72 6.52
CA LEU A 55 24.95 -5.46 5.79
C LEU A 55 26.27 -4.70 5.60
N MET A 56 27.17 -4.81 6.56
CA MET A 56 28.47 -4.12 6.57
C MET A 56 29.57 -4.86 5.82
N GLU A 57 29.32 -6.05 5.24
CA GLU A 57 30.31 -6.74 4.42
C GLU A 57 30.79 -5.86 3.25
N GLY A 58 32.10 -5.59 3.22
CA GLY A 58 32.74 -4.71 2.22
C GLY A 58 32.64 -3.21 2.50
N PHE A 59 32.06 -2.79 3.64
CA PHE A 59 31.95 -1.41 4.07
C PHE A 59 32.65 -1.19 5.41
N ASP A 60 33.11 0.03 5.64
CA ASP A 60 33.77 0.41 6.89
C ASP A 60 32.75 0.79 7.96
N PRO A 61 32.60 0.00 9.05
CA PRO A 61 31.64 0.31 10.11
C PRO A 61 31.91 1.66 10.80
N ALA A 62 33.13 2.18 10.77
CA ALA A 62 33.48 3.47 11.37
C ALA A 62 32.79 4.66 10.66
N GLN A 63 32.31 4.47 9.44
CA GLN A 63 31.59 5.50 8.68
C GLN A 63 30.09 5.56 9.01
N VAL A 64 29.53 4.60 9.75
CA VAL A 64 28.12 4.61 10.12
C VAL A 64 27.86 5.73 11.12
N GLN A 65 26.98 6.65 10.75
CA GLN A 65 26.65 7.83 11.56
C GLN A 65 25.39 7.64 12.40
N GLY A 66 24.44 6.87 11.93
CA GLY A 66 23.17 6.69 12.63
C GLY A 66 22.33 5.50 12.14
N ILE A 67 21.37 5.14 12.97
CA ILE A 67 20.37 4.11 12.71
C ILE A 67 18.99 4.76 12.82
N GLY A 68 18.20 4.68 11.74
CA GLY A 68 16.77 4.97 11.72
C GLY A 68 15.98 3.66 11.67
N MET A 69 14.82 3.63 12.32
CA MET A 69 14.00 2.43 12.43
C MET A 69 12.55 2.70 12.05
N GLY A 70 12.00 1.91 11.12
CA GLY A 70 10.58 1.70 10.93
C GLY A 70 10.19 0.33 11.48
N GLY A 71 8.92 0.16 11.86
CA GLY A 71 8.50 -1.15 12.33
C GLY A 71 6.99 -1.36 12.39
N GLN A 72 6.59 -2.64 12.41
CA GLN A 72 5.20 -3.05 12.60
C GLN A 72 4.63 -2.42 13.87
N MET A 73 3.44 -1.82 13.73
CA MET A 73 2.80 -1.05 14.78
C MET A 73 2.03 -1.95 15.77
N HIS A 74 1.56 -1.36 16.86
CA HIS A 74 0.54 -1.91 17.78
C HIS A 74 0.94 -3.14 18.61
N GLY A 75 2.07 -3.78 18.35
CA GLY A 75 2.52 -4.96 19.07
C GLY A 75 2.77 -4.64 20.54
N LEU A 76 2.34 -5.53 21.46
CA LEU A 76 2.59 -5.36 22.88
C LEU A 76 3.83 -6.15 23.30
N VAL A 77 4.88 -5.43 23.68
CA VAL A 77 6.06 -5.98 24.36
C VAL A 77 6.05 -5.51 25.82
N ALA A 78 5.97 -6.42 26.76
CA ALA A 78 5.95 -6.13 28.18
C ALA A 78 7.20 -6.70 28.88
N LEU A 79 7.87 -5.85 29.65
CA LEU A 79 9.09 -6.22 30.40
C LEU A 79 8.85 -6.06 31.90
N ASP A 80 9.55 -6.87 32.70
CA ASP A 80 9.64 -6.73 34.15
C ASP A 80 10.69 -5.66 34.57
N ALA A 81 10.85 -5.48 35.88
CA ALA A 81 11.83 -4.53 36.44
C ALA A 81 13.30 -4.91 36.17
N ALA A 82 13.57 -6.14 35.77
CA ALA A 82 14.89 -6.64 35.40
C ALA A 82 15.10 -6.63 33.86
N ASP A 83 14.22 -5.96 33.10
CA ASP A 83 14.23 -5.89 31.64
C ASP A 83 14.02 -7.24 30.92
N LYS A 84 13.47 -8.21 31.63
CA LYS A 84 13.11 -9.49 31.03
C LYS A 84 11.75 -9.39 30.34
N VAL A 85 11.67 -9.87 29.13
CA VAL A 85 10.41 -10.02 28.37
C VAL A 85 9.52 -11.02 29.13
N LEU A 86 8.32 -10.58 29.51
CA LEU A 86 7.39 -11.35 30.30
C LEU A 86 6.69 -12.47 29.51
N ARG A 87 6.47 -12.21 28.22
CA ARG A 87 5.83 -13.14 27.30
C ARG A 87 6.14 -12.80 25.85
N PRO A 88 5.90 -13.69 24.87
CA PRO A 88 5.93 -13.31 23.46
C PRO A 88 5.03 -12.12 23.16
N ALA A 89 5.47 -11.22 22.27
CA ALA A 89 4.72 -10.04 21.88
C ALA A 89 3.41 -10.42 21.19
N ILE A 90 2.29 -9.81 21.61
CA ILE A 90 0.99 -9.96 20.93
C ILE A 90 0.98 -8.97 19.76
N LEU A 91 0.89 -9.46 18.52
CA LEU A 91 1.06 -8.65 17.32
C LEU A 91 -0.21 -7.91 16.88
N TRP A 92 -0.07 -7.04 15.88
CA TRP A 92 -1.13 -6.20 15.32
C TRP A 92 -2.28 -6.99 14.68
N ASN A 93 -2.00 -8.15 14.12
CA ASN A 93 -2.94 -9.06 13.45
C ASN A 93 -3.53 -10.14 14.39
N ASP A 94 -3.35 -9.97 15.71
CA ASP A 94 -3.91 -10.86 16.72
C ASP A 94 -5.37 -10.50 17.04
N GLY A 95 -6.25 -11.48 17.02
CA GLY A 95 -7.69 -11.31 17.22
C GLY A 95 -8.22 -11.67 18.61
N ARG A 96 -7.35 -12.04 19.59
CA ARG A 96 -7.79 -12.52 20.92
C ARG A 96 -8.53 -11.50 21.76
N THR A 97 -8.40 -10.22 21.46
CA THR A 97 -8.89 -9.09 22.28
C THR A 97 -10.30 -8.63 21.92
N ALA A 98 -11.09 -9.43 21.21
CA ALA A 98 -12.43 -9.03 20.75
C ALA A 98 -13.33 -8.54 21.92
N ARG A 99 -13.30 -9.25 23.08
CA ARG A 99 -14.07 -8.87 24.27
C ARG A 99 -13.65 -7.53 24.86
N GLN A 100 -12.34 -7.27 24.95
CA GLN A 100 -11.79 -6.02 25.48
C GLN A 100 -12.06 -4.85 24.51
N THR A 101 -12.01 -5.12 23.21
CA THR A 101 -12.40 -4.16 22.16
C THR A 101 -13.88 -3.79 22.28
N ASP A 102 -14.75 -4.78 22.50
CA ASP A 102 -16.19 -4.55 22.75
C ASP A 102 -16.43 -3.75 24.02
N TYR A 103 -15.75 -4.07 25.12
CA TYR A 103 -15.81 -3.29 26.37
C TYR A 103 -15.46 -1.82 26.13
N LEU A 104 -14.33 -1.56 25.49
CA LEU A 104 -13.90 -0.20 25.19
C LEU A 104 -14.90 0.54 24.29
N ASN A 105 -15.38 -0.08 23.21
CA ASN A 105 -16.25 0.58 22.25
C ASN A 105 -17.72 0.72 22.72
N LYS A 106 -18.22 -0.23 23.52
CA LYS A 106 -19.65 -0.28 23.89
C LYS A 106 -19.92 0.23 25.31
N GLU A 107 -19.04 -0.09 26.29
CA GLU A 107 -19.23 0.30 27.69
C GLU A 107 -18.57 1.64 28.00
N ILE A 108 -17.32 1.87 27.58
CA ILE A 108 -16.66 3.18 27.68
C ILE A 108 -17.23 4.13 26.63
N GLY A 109 -17.45 3.63 25.39
CA GLY A 109 -18.09 4.34 24.30
C GLY A 109 -17.12 4.96 23.31
N ARG A 110 -17.43 4.81 22.01
CA ARG A 110 -16.60 5.29 20.89
C ARG A 110 -16.33 6.78 20.94
N GLU A 111 -17.33 7.59 21.29
CA GLU A 111 -17.18 9.05 21.40
C GLU A 111 -16.20 9.43 22.51
N THR A 112 -16.23 8.73 23.63
CA THR A 112 -15.31 8.94 24.76
C THR A 112 -13.87 8.57 24.36
N LEU A 113 -13.68 7.42 23.71
CA LEU A 113 -12.37 6.99 23.22
C LEU A 113 -11.81 7.97 22.18
N SER A 114 -12.64 8.35 21.21
CA SER A 114 -12.26 9.30 20.16
C SER A 114 -11.89 10.66 20.74
N LYS A 115 -12.61 11.14 21.78
CA LYS A 115 -12.26 12.36 22.49
C LYS A 115 -10.90 12.31 23.17
N TYR A 116 -10.52 11.14 23.72
CA TYR A 116 -9.28 11.00 24.48
C TYR A 116 -8.07 10.62 23.63
N THR A 117 -8.28 10.09 22.41
CA THR A 117 -7.18 9.54 21.58
C THR A 117 -7.30 9.86 20.09
N GLY A 118 -8.40 10.45 19.62
CA GLY A 118 -8.69 10.60 18.20
C GLY A 118 -9.13 9.29 17.52
N ASN A 119 -9.26 8.17 18.25
CA ASN A 119 -9.51 6.84 17.71
C ASN A 119 -10.56 6.08 18.51
N ILE A 120 -11.09 5.00 17.93
CA ILE A 120 -11.86 3.97 18.60
C ILE A 120 -11.01 2.72 18.83
N ALA A 121 -11.48 1.75 19.61
CA ALA A 121 -10.74 0.53 19.87
C ALA A 121 -10.84 -0.46 18.70
N PHE A 122 -9.69 -1.04 18.33
CA PHE A 122 -9.56 -2.16 17.41
C PHE A 122 -8.75 -3.28 18.07
N ALA A 123 -9.03 -4.54 17.71
CA ALA A 123 -8.36 -5.70 18.33
C ALA A 123 -6.84 -5.66 18.11
N GLY A 124 -6.39 -5.07 17.00
CA GLY A 124 -4.97 -4.88 16.69
C GLY A 124 -4.25 -3.87 17.58
N PHE A 125 -4.92 -2.95 18.28
CA PHE A 125 -4.29 -1.91 19.07
C PHE A 125 -3.73 -2.44 20.40
N THR A 126 -2.82 -1.67 21.02
CA THR A 126 -2.07 -2.12 22.21
C THR A 126 -2.94 -2.15 23.48
N ALA A 127 -3.80 -1.14 23.71
CA ALA A 127 -4.61 -1.06 24.93
C ALA A 127 -5.54 -2.27 25.17
N PRO A 128 -6.28 -2.79 24.16
CA PRO A 128 -7.03 -4.03 24.33
C PRO A 128 -6.18 -5.24 24.74
N LYS A 129 -4.92 -5.32 24.30
CA LYS A 129 -3.99 -6.40 24.65
C LYS A 129 -3.54 -6.31 26.12
N ILE A 130 -3.33 -5.09 26.60
CA ILE A 130 -3.02 -4.86 28.02
C ILE A 130 -4.20 -5.28 28.91
N LEU A 131 -5.42 -4.91 28.53
CA LEU A 131 -6.64 -5.36 29.22
C LEU A 131 -6.78 -6.88 29.18
N TRP A 132 -6.48 -7.50 28.04
CA TRP A 132 -6.50 -8.95 27.91
C TRP A 132 -5.48 -9.61 28.87
N MET A 133 -4.25 -9.09 28.97
CA MET A 133 -3.25 -9.59 29.92
C MET A 133 -3.72 -9.44 31.37
N LYS A 134 -4.34 -8.30 31.71
CA LYS A 134 -4.88 -8.05 33.04
C LYS A 134 -5.92 -9.09 33.44
N GLU A 135 -6.76 -9.52 32.50
CA GLU A 135 -7.83 -10.50 32.77
C GLU A 135 -7.33 -11.95 32.72
N ASN A 136 -6.45 -12.30 31.81
CA ASN A 136 -6.09 -13.68 31.50
C ASN A 136 -4.70 -14.10 32.01
N GLU A 137 -3.81 -13.15 32.26
CA GLU A 137 -2.45 -13.34 32.75
C GLU A 137 -2.12 -12.36 33.88
N PRO A 138 -2.93 -12.35 35.00
CA PRO A 138 -2.83 -11.32 36.05
C PRO A 138 -1.47 -11.27 36.73
N GLU A 139 -0.76 -12.40 36.85
CA GLU A 139 0.57 -12.46 37.45
C GLU A 139 1.62 -11.75 36.53
N LEU A 140 1.55 -12.00 35.24
CA LEU A 140 2.41 -11.32 34.26
C LEU A 140 2.09 -9.82 34.18
N TYR A 141 0.80 -9.48 34.17
CA TYR A 141 0.36 -8.08 34.19
C TYR A 141 0.86 -7.34 35.45
N ALA A 142 0.82 -7.98 36.62
CA ALA A 142 1.32 -7.37 37.85
C ALA A 142 2.84 -7.18 37.87
N ALA A 143 3.59 -7.94 37.08
CA ALA A 143 5.04 -7.85 36.93
C ALA A 143 5.49 -6.81 35.90
N ILE A 144 4.57 -6.18 35.17
CA ILE A 144 4.91 -5.17 34.16
C ILE A 144 5.63 -3.98 34.82
N ALA A 145 6.78 -3.64 34.31
CA ALA A 145 7.54 -2.44 34.62
C ALA A 145 7.72 -1.51 33.42
N LYS A 146 7.74 -2.07 32.18
CA LYS A 146 7.82 -1.30 30.94
C LYS A 146 6.93 -1.90 29.87
N ILE A 147 6.29 -1.04 29.09
CA ILE A 147 5.54 -1.38 27.89
C ILE A 147 6.23 -0.73 26.69
N MET A 148 6.42 -1.50 25.62
CA MET A 148 7.07 -1.07 24.40
C MET A 148 6.30 -1.57 23.18
N LEU A 149 6.47 -0.88 22.07
CA LEU A 149 6.12 -1.37 20.74
C LEU A 149 7.30 -2.19 20.15
N PRO A 150 7.08 -2.98 19.09
CA PRO A 150 8.14 -3.86 18.55
C PRO A 150 9.43 -3.14 18.19
N LYS A 151 9.38 -1.99 17.48
CA LYS A 151 10.58 -1.22 17.15
C LYS A 151 11.24 -0.59 18.39
N ASP A 152 10.43 -0.15 19.36
CA ASP A 152 10.91 0.47 20.60
C ASP A 152 11.76 -0.51 21.41
N TYR A 153 11.39 -1.80 21.40
CA TYR A 153 12.21 -2.84 22.02
C TYR A 153 13.59 -2.92 21.41
N LEU A 154 13.73 -2.80 20.09
CA LEU A 154 15.04 -2.78 19.43
C LEU A 154 15.81 -1.49 19.73
N VAL A 155 15.16 -0.33 19.75
CA VAL A 155 15.75 0.94 20.17
C VAL A 155 16.27 0.82 21.60
N TYR A 156 15.46 0.26 22.51
CA TYR A 156 15.84 0.00 23.89
C TYR A 156 17.03 -0.97 24.01
N ARG A 157 17.04 -2.06 23.22
CA ARG A 157 18.15 -3.02 23.20
C ARG A 157 19.45 -2.36 22.72
N MET A 158 19.36 -1.41 21.80
CA MET A 158 20.52 -0.69 21.26
C MET A 158 21.02 0.41 22.19
N THR A 159 20.15 1.16 22.84
CA THR A 159 20.50 2.40 23.54
C THR A 159 20.34 2.32 25.06
N GLY A 160 19.50 1.45 25.56
CA GLY A 160 19.06 1.43 26.96
C GLY A 160 18.04 2.51 27.31
N VAL A 161 17.56 3.31 26.34
CA VAL A 161 16.57 4.37 26.57
C VAL A 161 15.19 3.86 26.28
N HIS A 162 14.28 3.99 27.22
CA HIS A 162 12.87 3.63 27.08
C HIS A 162 12.14 4.76 26.31
N ALA A 163 12.11 4.64 25.00
CA ALA A 163 11.61 5.65 24.07
C ALA A 163 10.60 5.06 23.09
N THR A 164 9.67 5.89 22.66
CA THR A 164 8.77 5.65 21.52
C THR A 164 8.58 6.94 20.74
N ASP A 165 8.02 6.87 19.52
CA ASP A 165 7.67 8.06 18.77
C ASP A 165 6.16 8.26 18.68
N TYR A 166 5.75 9.49 18.35
CA TYR A 166 4.33 9.85 18.28
C TYR A 166 3.57 9.05 17.23
N SER A 167 4.19 8.71 16.08
CA SER A 167 3.48 8.02 15.01
C SER A 167 3.10 6.59 15.39
N ASP A 168 4.02 5.85 16.03
CA ASP A 168 3.77 4.49 16.49
C ASP A 168 2.93 4.46 17.76
N ALA A 169 3.19 5.37 18.73
CA ALA A 169 2.39 5.52 19.95
C ALA A 169 0.92 5.84 19.68
N SER A 170 0.61 6.51 18.56
CA SER A 170 -0.78 6.77 18.16
C SER A 170 -1.62 5.49 18.02
N GLY A 171 -1.00 4.39 17.62
CA GLY A 171 -1.64 3.08 17.49
C GLY A 171 -1.80 2.30 18.78
N MET A 172 -1.38 2.85 19.93
CA MET A 172 -1.54 2.19 21.23
C MET A 172 -2.94 2.36 21.82
N LEU A 173 -3.72 3.35 21.39
CA LEU A 173 -4.96 3.82 22.03
C LEU A 173 -4.73 4.33 23.46
N LEU A 174 -3.53 4.81 23.75
CA LEU A 174 -3.11 5.40 25.03
C LEU A 174 -2.58 6.83 24.85
N LEU A 175 -2.33 7.25 23.59
CA LEU A 175 -1.88 8.59 23.25
C LEU A 175 -3.08 9.50 22.96
N ASP A 176 -3.09 10.70 23.53
CA ASP A 176 -3.85 11.84 23.03
C ASP A 176 -3.11 12.36 21.79
N VAL A 177 -3.61 11.97 20.60
CA VAL A 177 -2.95 12.24 19.33
C VAL A 177 -2.98 13.73 18.98
N GLU A 178 -4.03 14.46 19.37
CA GLU A 178 -4.13 15.89 19.14
C GLU A 178 -3.05 16.67 19.89
N HIS A 179 -2.86 16.34 21.18
CA HIS A 179 -1.95 17.06 22.07
C HIS A 179 -0.57 16.40 22.19
N LYS A 180 -0.36 15.27 21.50
CA LYS A 180 0.91 14.51 21.48
C LYS A 180 1.43 14.20 22.90
N CYS A 181 0.57 13.68 23.76
CA CYS A 181 0.90 13.28 25.12
C CYS A 181 0.15 12.01 25.53
N TRP A 182 0.58 11.33 26.57
CA TRP A 182 -0.15 10.19 27.09
C TRP A 182 -1.51 10.64 27.67
N SER A 183 -2.58 9.95 27.26
CA SER A 183 -3.94 10.19 27.78
C SER A 183 -4.06 9.58 29.16
N LYS A 184 -4.22 10.43 30.19
CA LYS A 184 -4.39 9.99 31.58
C LYS A 184 -5.67 9.18 31.74
N GLU A 185 -6.73 9.62 31.10
CA GLU A 185 -8.03 8.96 31.14
C GLU A 185 -7.95 7.55 30.54
N MET A 186 -7.25 7.37 29.42
CA MET A 186 -7.07 6.05 28.84
C MET A 186 -6.17 5.16 29.66
N CYS A 187 -5.14 5.72 30.29
CA CYS A 187 -4.28 4.99 31.23
C CYS A 187 -5.10 4.48 32.43
N GLU A 188 -5.99 5.31 33.01
CA GLU A 188 -6.88 4.92 34.08
C GLU A 188 -7.88 3.82 33.65
N ILE A 189 -8.55 3.99 32.52
CA ILE A 189 -9.49 3.02 31.96
C ILE A 189 -8.82 1.66 31.74
N CYS A 190 -7.61 1.64 31.18
CA CYS A 190 -6.87 0.41 30.87
C CYS A 190 -6.09 -0.14 32.07
N GLY A 191 -5.98 0.62 33.16
CA GLY A 191 -5.17 0.26 34.34
C GLY A 191 -3.67 0.35 34.08
N VAL A 192 -3.24 1.16 33.13
CA VAL A 192 -1.84 1.38 32.76
C VAL A 192 -1.24 2.44 33.69
N LYS A 193 -0.09 2.16 34.27
CA LYS A 193 0.65 3.17 35.03
C LYS A 193 1.51 4.00 34.08
N GLU A 194 1.54 5.31 34.30
CA GLU A 194 2.33 6.22 33.47
C GLU A 194 3.82 5.84 33.45
N GLU A 195 4.35 5.33 34.57
CA GLU A 195 5.72 4.84 34.71
C GLU A 195 6.07 3.63 33.84
N TRP A 196 5.05 2.93 33.29
CA TRP A 196 5.26 1.83 32.35
C TRP A 196 5.44 2.30 30.91
N LEU A 197 5.07 3.55 30.62
CA LEU A 197 5.06 4.11 29.28
C LEU A 197 6.40 4.75 28.92
N ALA A 198 6.78 4.65 27.65
CA ALA A 198 8.00 5.21 27.13
C ALA A 198 7.99 6.75 27.08
N HIS A 199 9.15 7.37 27.07
CA HIS A 199 9.26 8.79 26.74
C HIS A 199 8.94 9.01 25.25
N LEU A 200 8.14 10.03 24.96
CA LEU A 200 7.67 10.36 23.62
C LEU A 200 8.66 11.27 22.89
N TYR A 201 8.95 10.92 21.64
CA TYR A 201 9.82 11.66 20.73
C TYR A 201 9.14 11.94 19.40
N GLU A 202 9.63 12.92 18.66
CA GLU A 202 9.38 12.97 17.23
C GLU A 202 10.22 11.89 16.53
N SER A 203 9.73 11.34 15.42
CA SER A 203 10.33 10.16 14.76
C SER A 203 11.81 10.37 14.37
N TRP A 204 12.19 11.60 14.01
CA TRP A 204 13.58 11.95 13.64
C TRP A 204 14.45 12.31 14.82
N GLN A 205 13.91 12.46 16.01
CA GLN A 205 14.69 12.86 17.17
C GLN A 205 15.67 11.78 17.59
N PHE A 206 16.84 12.26 18.00
CA PHE A 206 17.89 11.43 18.55
C PHE A 206 17.54 10.97 19.97
N VAL A 207 17.59 9.67 20.19
CA VAL A 207 17.26 9.02 21.46
C VAL A 207 18.52 8.75 22.29
N GLY A 208 19.58 8.25 21.65
CA GLY A 208 20.82 7.90 22.30
C GLY A 208 21.84 7.35 21.30
N THR A 209 23.00 6.96 21.80
CA THR A 209 24.02 6.21 21.04
C THR A 209 23.95 4.73 21.40
N LEU A 210 24.63 3.90 20.64
CA LEU A 210 24.74 2.47 20.97
C LEU A 210 25.43 2.29 22.32
N LYS A 211 24.80 1.49 23.19
CA LYS A 211 25.46 1.06 24.43
C LYS A 211 26.58 0.07 24.12
N PRO A 212 27.64 -0.03 25.00
CA PRO A 212 28.84 -0.77 24.66
C PRO A 212 28.65 -2.23 24.26
N ASP A 213 27.75 -2.95 24.94
CA ASP A 213 27.44 -4.35 24.63
C ASP A 213 26.70 -4.50 23.28
N ALA A 214 25.80 -3.57 22.94
CA ALA A 214 25.12 -3.56 21.67
C ALA A 214 26.09 -3.18 20.52
N ALA A 215 26.92 -2.16 20.71
CA ALA A 215 27.92 -1.76 19.73
C ALA A 215 28.87 -2.91 19.39
N ALA A 216 29.40 -3.58 20.42
CA ALA A 216 30.27 -4.74 20.25
C ALA A 216 29.58 -5.89 19.52
N ALA A 217 28.31 -6.20 19.88
CA ALA A 217 27.57 -7.29 19.30
C ALA A 217 27.17 -7.03 17.82
N LEU A 218 26.92 -5.77 17.48
CA LEU A 218 26.52 -5.34 16.11
C LEU A 218 27.74 -5.03 15.21
N GLY A 219 28.94 -4.96 15.79
CA GLY A 219 30.17 -4.60 15.06
C GLY A 219 30.19 -3.13 14.61
N LEU A 220 29.54 -2.22 15.35
CA LEU A 220 29.45 -0.80 15.06
C LEU A 220 30.09 0.04 16.18
N PRO A 221 30.52 1.29 15.89
CA PRO A 221 31.04 2.19 16.92
C PRO A 221 29.94 2.59 17.94
N GLU A 222 30.31 2.79 19.19
CA GLU A 222 29.41 3.31 20.24
C GLU A 222 28.89 4.71 19.93
N SER A 223 29.57 5.49 19.06
CA SER A 223 29.15 6.83 18.64
C SER A 223 27.98 6.86 17.68
N VAL A 224 27.55 5.71 17.15
CA VAL A 224 26.41 5.63 16.21
C VAL A 224 25.14 6.09 16.91
N LYS A 225 24.50 7.10 16.33
CA LYS A 225 23.26 7.70 16.84
C LYS A 225 22.06 6.85 16.48
N VAL A 226 21.11 6.70 17.39
CA VAL A 226 19.85 6.00 17.16
C VAL A 226 18.69 6.98 17.28
N CYS A 227 17.86 7.07 16.24
CA CYS A 227 16.63 7.86 16.25
C CYS A 227 15.47 7.06 16.84
N ALA A 228 14.42 7.76 17.28
CA ALA A 228 13.19 7.15 17.77
C ALA A 228 12.53 6.25 16.70
N GLY A 229 12.65 6.64 15.46
CA GLY A 229 12.04 5.91 14.33
C GLY A 229 10.55 6.19 14.19
N ALA A 230 9.85 5.40 13.38
CA ALA A 230 8.43 5.60 13.09
C ALA A 230 7.67 4.27 12.96
N GLY A 231 6.37 4.29 13.15
CA GLY A 231 5.50 3.21 12.69
C GLY A 231 5.67 3.00 11.17
N ASP A 232 5.59 1.76 10.70
CA ASP A 232 5.90 1.36 9.33
C ASP A 232 5.16 2.19 8.25
N ASN A 233 3.88 2.48 8.47
CA ASN A 233 3.08 3.27 7.53
C ASN A 233 3.54 4.74 7.45
N ALA A 234 3.87 5.37 8.60
CA ALA A 234 4.39 6.73 8.63
C ALA A 234 5.82 6.81 8.06
N ALA A 235 6.66 5.80 8.31
CA ALA A 235 8.00 5.70 7.71
C ALA A 235 7.91 5.55 6.18
N ALA A 236 7.01 4.69 5.68
CA ALA A 236 6.76 4.51 4.25
C ALA A 236 6.21 5.78 3.59
N ALA A 237 5.34 6.52 4.29
CA ALA A 237 4.82 7.79 3.80
C ALA A 237 5.95 8.82 3.60
N VAL A 238 6.85 8.97 4.57
CA VAL A 238 8.04 9.84 4.42
C VAL A 238 8.91 9.38 3.24
N GLY A 239 9.18 8.08 3.14
CA GLY A 239 10.00 7.50 2.08
C GLY A 239 9.42 7.67 0.67
N THR A 240 8.11 7.82 0.55
CA THR A 240 7.39 8.07 -0.73
C THR A 240 7.05 9.55 -0.97
N GLY A 241 7.51 10.45 -0.09
CA GLY A 241 7.24 11.88 -0.21
C GLY A 241 5.81 12.28 0.17
N THR A 242 5.07 11.42 0.87
CA THR A 242 3.72 11.72 1.38
C THR A 242 3.86 12.48 2.71
N VAL A 243 4.22 13.75 2.63
CA VAL A 243 4.47 14.67 3.75
C VAL A 243 3.79 16.02 3.50
N GLY A 244 3.45 16.74 4.57
CA GLY A 244 2.72 18.01 4.48
C GLY A 244 1.22 17.83 4.20
N GLU A 245 0.55 18.88 3.75
CA GLU A 245 -0.91 18.91 3.63
C GLU A 245 -1.42 18.16 2.38
N GLY A 246 -2.35 17.24 2.59
CA GLY A 246 -3.17 16.65 1.52
C GLY A 246 -2.48 15.65 0.58
N HIS A 247 -1.25 15.21 0.88
CA HIS A 247 -0.61 14.16 0.10
C HIS A 247 -1.17 12.79 0.48
N CYS A 248 -1.32 11.91 -0.52
CA CYS A 248 -1.91 10.59 -0.34
C CYS A 248 -0.94 9.50 -0.78
N ASN A 249 -0.82 8.47 0.06
CA ASN A 249 -0.15 7.21 -0.27
C ASN A 249 -1.16 6.06 -0.23
N ILE A 250 -1.11 5.19 -1.23
CA ILE A 250 -1.88 3.95 -1.25
C ILE A 250 -0.91 2.78 -1.30
N SER A 251 -0.91 1.97 -0.25
CA SER A 251 -0.10 0.76 -0.17
C SER A 251 -0.98 -0.47 -0.36
N LEU A 252 -0.62 -1.33 -1.31
CA LEU A 252 -1.34 -2.58 -1.61
C LEU A 252 -0.36 -3.76 -1.50
N GLY A 253 -0.41 -4.42 -0.37
CA GLY A 253 0.33 -5.62 -0.08
C GLY A 253 -0.59 -6.71 0.47
N THR A 254 -0.11 -7.55 1.39
CA THR A 254 -0.95 -8.50 2.15
C THR A 254 -2.14 -7.80 2.76
N SER A 255 -1.92 -6.67 3.44
CA SER A 255 -2.91 -5.68 3.85
C SER A 255 -2.96 -4.52 2.86
N GLY A 256 -3.93 -3.62 3.00
CA GLY A 256 -4.03 -2.39 2.22
C GLY A 256 -4.22 -1.19 3.11
N THR A 257 -3.54 -0.08 2.79
CA THR A 257 -3.73 1.20 3.48
C THR A 257 -3.93 2.34 2.50
N VAL A 258 -4.80 3.27 2.88
CA VAL A 258 -4.93 4.59 2.26
C VAL A 258 -4.55 5.59 3.33
N PHE A 259 -3.47 6.33 3.10
CA PHE A 259 -2.86 7.25 4.04
C PHE A 259 -2.90 8.66 3.46
N ILE A 260 -3.41 9.63 4.23
CA ILE A 260 -3.51 11.03 3.81
C ILE A 260 -2.84 11.90 4.89
N SER A 261 -1.75 12.58 4.52
CA SER A 261 -1.03 13.49 5.41
C SER A 261 -1.76 14.83 5.59
N SER A 262 -1.62 15.42 6.77
CA SER A 262 -2.23 16.70 7.13
C SER A 262 -1.35 17.48 8.11
N GLU A 263 -1.31 18.80 7.97
CA GLU A 263 -0.65 19.71 8.92
C GLU A 263 -1.51 19.97 10.16
N LYS A 264 -2.77 19.56 10.15
CA LYS A 264 -3.72 19.76 11.24
C LYS A 264 -4.29 18.45 11.71
N PHE A 265 -4.49 18.37 13.03
CA PHE A 265 -5.24 17.25 13.61
C PHE A 265 -6.68 17.22 13.07
N GLY A 266 -7.14 16.03 12.76
CA GLY A 266 -8.50 15.78 12.32
C GLY A 266 -8.94 14.36 12.67
N VAL A 267 -10.24 14.19 12.91
CA VAL A 267 -10.86 12.89 13.17
C VAL A 267 -11.98 12.70 12.16
N ASP A 268 -12.09 11.52 11.59
CA ASP A 268 -13.26 11.16 10.79
C ASP A 268 -14.50 11.06 11.68
N ALA A 269 -15.58 11.80 11.33
CA ALA A 269 -16.81 11.87 12.11
C ALA A 269 -17.49 10.50 12.31
N THR A 270 -17.21 9.52 11.44
CA THR A 270 -17.70 8.14 11.56
C THR A 270 -16.76 7.23 12.36
N ASN A 271 -15.57 7.71 12.71
CA ASN A 271 -14.48 6.93 13.30
C ASN A 271 -14.10 5.67 12.45
N GLY A 272 -14.26 5.75 11.14
CA GLY A 272 -13.88 4.70 10.20
C GLY A 272 -12.40 4.76 9.80
N LEU A 273 -11.75 5.93 10.00
CA LEU A 273 -10.34 6.15 9.74
C LEU A 273 -9.56 6.29 11.04
N HIS A 274 -8.31 5.83 11.03
CA HIS A 274 -7.37 6.10 12.12
C HIS A 274 -6.84 7.53 12.01
N ALA A 275 -6.81 8.25 13.12
CA ALA A 275 -6.20 9.57 13.25
C ALA A 275 -4.89 9.41 14.04
N PHE A 276 -3.74 9.53 13.38
CA PHE A 276 -2.43 9.32 13.99
C PHE A 276 -1.51 10.52 13.78
N ALA A 277 -0.52 10.67 14.65
CA ALA A 277 0.59 11.57 14.40
C ALA A 277 1.43 11.04 13.22
N HIS A 278 1.97 11.94 12.43
CA HIS A 278 2.82 11.60 11.30
C HIS A 278 4.30 11.77 11.64
N ALA A 279 5.16 11.00 10.97
CA ALA A 279 6.60 11.06 11.16
C ALA A 279 7.27 12.36 10.65
N ASP A 280 6.53 13.24 9.98
CA ASP A 280 6.97 14.58 9.57
C ASP A 280 6.66 15.69 10.60
N GLY A 281 6.05 15.32 11.73
CA GLY A 281 5.63 16.23 12.79
C GLY A 281 4.18 16.73 12.68
N GLY A 282 3.48 16.40 11.61
CA GLY A 282 2.05 16.63 11.42
C GLY A 282 1.18 15.48 11.93
N TRP A 283 0.08 15.25 11.22
CA TRP A 283 -0.88 14.17 11.46
C TRP A 283 -1.22 13.47 10.15
N HIS A 284 -1.94 12.36 10.26
CA HIS A 284 -2.52 11.71 9.09
C HIS A 284 -3.83 11.00 9.44
N LEU A 285 -4.66 10.83 8.44
CA LEU A 285 -5.79 9.91 8.47
C LEU A 285 -5.45 8.66 7.65
N MET A 286 -5.78 7.50 8.18
CA MET A 286 -5.47 6.23 7.52
C MET A 286 -6.66 5.28 7.54
N GLY A 287 -7.08 4.83 6.35
CA GLY A 287 -7.94 3.66 6.17
C GLY A 287 -7.08 2.40 6.05
N CYS A 288 -7.41 1.36 6.80
CA CYS A 288 -6.66 0.11 6.80
C CYS A 288 -7.57 -1.09 6.53
N MET A 289 -7.16 -1.95 5.60
CA MET A 289 -7.75 -3.27 5.36
C MET A 289 -6.74 -4.35 5.73
N LEU A 290 -7.09 -5.24 6.66
CA LEU A 290 -6.21 -6.31 7.14
C LEU A 290 -5.88 -7.34 6.06
N SER A 291 -6.73 -7.47 5.03
CA SER A 291 -6.54 -8.37 3.91
C SER A 291 -6.91 -7.65 2.62
N ALA A 292 -5.92 -7.35 1.79
CA ALA A 292 -6.06 -6.71 0.49
C ALA A 292 -5.61 -7.66 -0.64
N ALA A 293 -4.35 -7.60 -1.04
CA ALA A 293 -3.83 -8.53 -2.05
C ALA A 293 -3.82 -10.00 -1.55
N SER A 294 -3.70 -10.21 -0.23
CA SER A 294 -3.84 -11.55 0.34
C SER A 294 -5.26 -12.13 0.23
N CYS A 295 -6.30 -11.28 0.31
CA CYS A 295 -7.68 -11.72 0.07
C CYS A 295 -7.87 -12.17 -1.37
N ASN A 296 -7.34 -11.38 -2.32
CA ASN A 296 -7.35 -11.76 -3.72
C ASN A 296 -6.59 -13.08 -3.94
N LYS A 297 -5.38 -13.21 -3.38
CA LYS A 297 -4.59 -14.44 -3.46
C LYS A 297 -5.33 -15.64 -2.86
N TRP A 298 -5.90 -15.49 -1.65
CA TRP A 298 -6.70 -16.55 -1.02
C TRP A 298 -7.91 -16.94 -1.87
N TRP A 299 -8.63 -15.97 -2.43
CA TRP A 299 -9.76 -16.23 -3.32
C TRP A 299 -9.32 -17.04 -4.53
N MET A 300 -8.17 -16.68 -5.11
CA MET A 300 -7.60 -17.34 -6.27
C MET A 300 -7.11 -18.76 -5.96
N ASP A 301 -6.27 -18.90 -4.93
CA ASP A 301 -5.55 -20.14 -4.62
C ASP A 301 -6.48 -21.17 -3.94
N ASP A 302 -7.31 -20.71 -2.96
CA ASP A 302 -8.05 -21.60 -2.08
C ASP A 302 -9.52 -21.80 -2.50
N ILE A 303 -10.19 -20.74 -2.98
CA ILE A 303 -11.60 -20.82 -3.37
C ILE A 303 -11.74 -21.23 -4.83
N LEU A 304 -11.13 -20.48 -5.74
CA LEU A 304 -11.17 -20.77 -7.17
C LEU A 304 -10.21 -21.91 -7.54
N LYS A 305 -9.20 -22.20 -6.71
CA LYS A 305 -8.14 -23.21 -6.94
C LYS A 305 -7.43 -23.01 -8.27
N VAL A 306 -7.25 -21.75 -8.65
CA VAL A 306 -6.63 -21.34 -9.90
C VAL A 306 -5.13 -21.45 -9.75
N THR A 307 -4.48 -22.26 -10.56
CA THR A 307 -3.02 -22.26 -10.68
C THR A 307 -2.59 -21.11 -11.60
N ASP A 308 -1.44 -20.50 -11.34
CA ASP A 308 -0.91 -19.31 -12.07
C ASP A 308 -1.00 -19.37 -13.61
N LYS A 309 -1.24 -20.55 -14.18
CA LYS A 309 -1.29 -20.72 -15.63
C LYS A 309 -2.66 -20.46 -16.25
N ASP A 310 -3.73 -20.61 -15.46
CA ASP A 310 -5.09 -20.67 -16.02
C ASP A 310 -5.94 -19.45 -15.67
N TYR A 311 -5.52 -18.62 -14.68
CA TYR A 311 -6.30 -17.48 -14.20
C TYR A 311 -6.64 -16.46 -15.30
N HIS A 312 -5.65 -16.09 -16.10
CA HIS A 312 -5.86 -15.15 -17.18
C HIS A 312 -6.85 -15.69 -18.21
N ALA A 313 -6.75 -16.98 -18.50
CA ALA A 313 -7.64 -17.68 -19.41
C ALA A 313 -9.07 -17.79 -18.85
N GLU A 314 -9.23 -18.17 -17.57
CA GLU A 314 -10.54 -18.28 -16.92
C GLU A 314 -11.26 -16.94 -16.82
N THR A 315 -10.55 -15.87 -16.42
CA THR A 315 -11.11 -14.52 -16.39
C THR A 315 -11.55 -14.04 -17.76
N LEU A 316 -10.77 -14.29 -18.80
CA LEU A 316 -11.14 -13.91 -20.16
C LEU A 316 -12.37 -14.69 -20.64
N ALA A 317 -12.44 -15.99 -20.34
CA ALA A 317 -13.58 -16.82 -20.67
C ALA A 317 -14.85 -16.37 -19.93
N GLU A 318 -14.75 -15.99 -18.65
CA GLU A 318 -15.89 -15.44 -17.89
C GLU A 318 -16.35 -14.10 -18.47
N ILE A 319 -15.46 -13.19 -18.79
CA ILE A 319 -15.79 -11.92 -19.44
C ILE A 319 -16.53 -12.16 -20.77
N ALA A 320 -16.12 -13.16 -21.55
CA ALA A 320 -16.76 -13.51 -22.81
C ALA A 320 -18.22 -14.01 -22.66
N THR A 321 -18.60 -14.48 -21.47
CA THR A 321 -20.00 -14.83 -21.17
C THR A 321 -20.87 -13.61 -20.86
N ILE A 322 -20.26 -12.48 -20.50
CA ILE A 322 -20.94 -11.25 -20.05
C ILE A 322 -20.99 -10.21 -21.18
N VAL A 323 -19.90 -10.11 -21.96
CA VAL A 323 -19.71 -9.06 -22.98
C VAL A 323 -19.86 -9.65 -24.37
N ASP A 324 -20.85 -9.18 -25.15
CA ASP A 324 -20.98 -9.51 -26.58
C ASP A 324 -20.21 -8.48 -27.43
N GLY A 325 -18.88 -8.59 -27.42
CA GLY A 325 -17.98 -7.68 -28.12
C GLY A 325 -16.51 -8.09 -28.03
N PRO A 326 -15.60 -7.39 -28.73
CA PRO A 326 -14.16 -7.73 -28.74
C PRO A 326 -13.55 -7.59 -27.34
N ILE A 327 -12.81 -8.62 -26.90
CA ILE A 327 -12.12 -8.69 -25.61
C ILE A 327 -10.64 -8.86 -25.86
N SER A 328 -9.81 -7.89 -25.39
CA SER A 328 -8.36 -7.94 -25.54
C SER A 328 -7.71 -8.77 -24.44
N GLY A 329 -7.22 -9.97 -24.78
CA GLY A 329 -6.39 -10.82 -23.92
C GLY A 329 -4.91 -10.61 -24.21
N GLU A 330 -4.12 -10.20 -23.21
CA GLU A 330 -2.70 -9.86 -23.38
C GLU A 330 -1.81 -11.10 -23.20
N VAL A 331 -0.77 -11.24 -24.05
CA VAL A 331 0.29 -12.23 -23.84
C VAL A 331 1.06 -11.90 -22.57
N LYS A 332 1.77 -12.89 -21.98
CA LYS A 332 2.49 -12.67 -20.72
C LYS A 332 3.52 -11.56 -20.84
N ALA A 333 3.55 -10.68 -19.85
CA ALA A 333 4.50 -9.55 -19.80
C ALA A 333 5.98 -9.98 -19.80
N THR A 334 6.26 -11.23 -19.40
CA THR A 334 7.61 -11.82 -19.37
C THR A 334 8.03 -12.46 -20.71
N THR A 335 7.10 -12.61 -21.66
CA THR A 335 7.37 -13.23 -22.95
C THR A 335 8.01 -12.20 -23.90
N THR A 336 9.21 -12.52 -24.40
CA THR A 336 10.02 -11.58 -25.19
C THR A 336 10.26 -12.03 -26.64
N ASP A 337 9.98 -13.28 -27.00
CA ASP A 337 10.18 -13.84 -28.34
C ASP A 337 8.86 -14.05 -29.08
N ALA A 338 8.90 -13.91 -30.41
CA ALA A 338 7.73 -13.95 -31.27
C ALA A 338 7.06 -15.37 -31.29
N GLU A 339 7.83 -16.45 -31.22
CA GLU A 339 7.28 -17.80 -31.30
C GLU A 339 6.42 -18.12 -30.08
N THR A 340 6.89 -17.75 -28.89
CA THR A 340 6.14 -17.92 -27.64
C THR A 340 4.92 -17.02 -27.62
N MET A 341 5.03 -15.72 -28.05
CA MET A 341 3.89 -14.83 -28.17
C MET A 341 2.81 -15.38 -29.11
N VAL A 342 3.18 -16.01 -30.20
CA VAL A 342 2.22 -16.65 -31.12
C VAL A 342 1.50 -17.81 -30.43
N LYS A 343 2.23 -18.69 -29.73
CA LYS A 343 1.62 -19.82 -29.01
C LYS A 343 0.65 -19.36 -27.91
N GLU A 344 1.05 -18.35 -27.13
CA GLU A 344 0.19 -17.76 -26.12
C GLU A 344 -1.04 -17.07 -26.76
N GLY A 345 -0.84 -16.36 -27.86
CA GLY A 345 -1.93 -15.73 -28.61
C GLY A 345 -2.93 -16.73 -29.19
N GLU A 346 -2.47 -17.85 -29.74
CA GLU A 346 -3.36 -18.93 -30.19
C GLU A 346 -4.18 -19.53 -29.03
N ALA A 347 -3.55 -19.70 -27.86
CA ALA A 347 -4.23 -20.20 -26.68
C ALA A 347 -5.29 -19.20 -26.18
N ILE A 348 -4.99 -17.91 -26.15
CA ILE A 348 -5.97 -16.85 -25.80
C ILE A 348 -7.13 -16.83 -26.80
N TYR A 349 -6.84 -16.85 -28.09
CA TYR A 349 -7.88 -16.84 -29.13
C TYR A 349 -8.79 -18.06 -29.06
N ALA A 350 -8.23 -19.23 -28.71
CA ALA A 350 -8.99 -20.49 -28.58
C ALA A 350 -10.02 -20.48 -27.44
N LEU A 351 -9.93 -19.55 -26.48
CA LEU A 351 -10.90 -19.43 -25.37
C LEU A 351 -12.29 -19.04 -25.88
N ASP A 352 -12.35 -18.10 -26.81
CA ASP A 352 -13.57 -17.68 -27.50
C ASP A 352 -13.21 -17.00 -28.83
N PRO A 353 -13.13 -17.74 -29.94
CA PRO A 353 -12.75 -17.19 -31.24
C PRO A 353 -13.67 -16.09 -31.78
N LYS A 354 -14.89 -15.95 -31.22
CA LYS A 354 -15.82 -14.90 -31.61
C LYS A 354 -15.42 -13.53 -31.04
N HIS A 355 -14.91 -13.51 -29.82
CA HIS A 355 -14.69 -12.27 -29.08
C HIS A 355 -13.22 -11.95 -28.77
N MET A 356 -12.34 -12.96 -28.72
CA MET A 356 -10.94 -12.76 -28.32
C MET A 356 -10.12 -12.03 -29.36
N VAL A 357 -9.41 -10.99 -28.90
CA VAL A 357 -8.40 -10.23 -29.62
C VAL A 357 -7.07 -10.35 -28.86
N VAL A 358 -6.01 -10.80 -29.52
CA VAL A 358 -4.72 -11.01 -28.86
C VAL A 358 -3.96 -9.70 -28.72
N LYS A 359 -3.70 -9.27 -27.49
CA LYS A 359 -2.99 -8.03 -27.23
C LYS A 359 -1.48 -8.28 -27.07
N ILE A 360 -0.67 -7.56 -27.87
CA ILE A 360 0.76 -7.79 -28.05
C ILE A 360 1.52 -6.48 -27.89
N PRO A 361 2.65 -6.44 -27.15
CA PRO A 361 3.43 -5.21 -26.96
C PRO A 361 4.17 -4.79 -28.23
N MET A 362 4.32 -3.48 -28.43
CA MET A 362 5.01 -2.86 -29.56
C MET A 362 6.52 -3.06 -29.47
N THR A 363 7.00 -4.22 -29.90
CA THR A 363 8.40 -4.59 -29.99
C THR A 363 8.69 -5.21 -31.37
N ALA A 364 9.96 -5.38 -31.71
CA ALA A 364 10.33 -6.06 -32.98
C ALA A 364 9.80 -7.50 -33.03
N GLU A 365 9.87 -8.23 -31.93
CA GLU A 365 9.31 -9.59 -31.79
C GLU A 365 7.79 -9.56 -31.77
N GLY A 366 7.18 -8.56 -31.11
CA GLY A 366 5.74 -8.36 -31.14
C GLY A 366 5.19 -8.12 -32.54
N LEU A 367 5.85 -7.34 -33.36
CA LEU A 367 5.47 -7.14 -34.79
C LEU A 367 5.54 -8.44 -35.60
N LYS A 368 6.53 -9.30 -35.35
CA LYS A 368 6.63 -10.62 -36.00
C LYS A 368 5.45 -11.52 -35.54
N ALA A 369 5.12 -11.49 -34.26
CA ALA A 369 4.00 -12.24 -33.70
C ALA A 369 2.66 -11.76 -34.28
N ILE A 370 2.43 -10.44 -34.33
CA ILE A 370 1.24 -9.83 -34.95
C ILE A 370 1.10 -10.31 -36.41
N LYS A 371 2.18 -10.25 -37.20
CA LYS A 371 2.15 -10.70 -38.57
C LYS A 371 1.81 -12.18 -38.72
N ALA A 372 2.35 -13.02 -37.85
CA ALA A 372 2.10 -14.46 -37.85
C ALA A 372 0.64 -14.81 -37.44
N LEU A 373 0.09 -14.12 -36.45
CA LEU A 373 -1.29 -14.30 -36.00
C LEU A 373 -2.29 -13.76 -37.03
N SER A 374 -2.03 -12.58 -37.59
CA SER A 374 -2.84 -12.01 -38.66
C SER A 374 -2.93 -12.92 -39.89
N ALA A 375 -1.80 -13.55 -40.28
CA ALA A 375 -1.79 -14.55 -41.35
C ALA A 375 -2.65 -15.79 -41.09
N LYS A 376 -2.99 -16.05 -39.82
CA LYS A 376 -3.89 -17.11 -39.36
C LYS A 376 -5.34 -16.64 -39.14
N GLY A 377 -5.64 -15.38 -39.46
CA GLY A 377 -6.94 -14.76 -39.25
C GLY A 377 -7.27 -14.45 -37.78
N ILE A 378 -6.26 -14.42 -36.92
CA ILE A 378 -6.42 -14.09 -35.50
C ILE A 378 -6.27 -12.58 -35.30
N PRO A 379 -7.31 -11.89 -34.78
CA PRO A 379 -7.25 -10.45 -34.57
C PRO A 379 -6.27 -10.08 -33.46
N THR A 380 -5.53 -9.00 -33.67
CA THR A 380 -4.52 -8.53 -32.71
C THR A 380 -4.71 -7.07 -32.34
N ASN A 381 -4.32 -6.72 -31.11
CA ASN A 381 -4.26 -5.36 -30.59
C ASN A 381 -2.81 -5.02 -30.20
N CYS A 382 -2.15 -4.17 -30.98
CA CYS A 382 -0.80 -3.73 -30.65
C CYS A 382 -0.82 -2.68 -29.55
N THR A 383 -0.25 -2.98 -28.40
CA THR A 383 -0.26 -2.11 -27.20
C THR A 383 1.09 -1.42 -26.97
N LEU A 384 1.11 -0.44 -26.02
CA LEU A 384 2.28 0.36 -25.68
C LEU A 384 2.81 1.18 -26.87
N ILE A 385 1.91 1.83 -27.57
CA ILE A 385 2.24 2.73 -28.68
C ILE A 385 2.37 4.16 -28.14
N PHE A 386 3.50 4.80 -28.42
CA PHE A 386 3.86 6.16 -28.00
C PHE A 386 4.31 7.05 -29.17
N SER A 387 4.24 6.54 -30.43
CA SER A 387 4.52 7.34 -31.63
C SER A 387 3.69 6.86 -32.82
N ALA A 388 3.42 7.76 -33.75
CA ALA A 388 2.67 7.44 -34.96
C ALA A 388 3.42 6.40 -35.86
N ASN A 389 4.75 6.44 -35.86
CA ASN A 389 5.55 5.44 -36.61
C ASN A 389 5.35 4.02 -36.05
N GLN A 390 5.22 3.87 -34.73
CA GLN A 390 4.91 2.57 -34.12
C GLN A 390 3.52 2.07 -34.53
N ALA A 391 2.52 2.94 -34.58
CA ALA A 391 1.18 2.59 -35.04
C ALA A 391 1.20 2.15 -36.51
N LEU A 392 1.92 2.86 -37.39
CA LEU A 392 2.05 2.50 -38.81
C LEU A 392 2.72 1.13 -38.98
N LEU A 393 3.78 0.84 -38.24
CA LEU A 393 4.46 -0.46 -38.30
C LEU A 393 3.54 -1.59 -37.83
N ALA A 394 2.77 -1.38 -36.78
CA ALA A 394 1.80 -2.35 -36.27
C ALA A 394 0.67 -2.61 -37.28
N ALA A 395 0.12 -1.56 -37.89
CA ALA A 395 -0.89 -1.66 -38.93
C ALA A 395 -0.35 -2.43 -40.17
N ARG A 396 0.87 -2.14 -40.62
CA ARG A 396 1.54 -2.86 -41.70
C ARG A 396 1.90 -4.31 -41.37
N ALA A 397 2.04 -4.64 -40.08
CA ALA A 397 2.18 -6.03 -39.66
C ALA A 397 0.83 -6.78 -39.63
N GLY A 398 -0.29 -6.10 -39.81
CA GLY A 398 -1.66 -6.66 -39.85
C GLY A 398 -2.40 -6.62 -38.53
N ALA A 399 -2.03 -5.68 -37.62
CA ALA A 399 -2.78 -5.46 -36.39
C ALA A 399 -4.20 -5.00 -36.70
N THR A 400 -5.19 -5.60 -36.05
CA THR A 400 -6.60 -5.18 -36.14
C THR A 400 -6.81 -3.89 -35.38
N TYR A 401 -6.13 -3.73 -34.25
CA TYR A 401 -6.18 -2.56 -33.38
C TYR A 401 -4.77 -2.07 -33.02
N VAL A 402 -4.65 -0.77 -32.81
CA VAL A 402 -3.49 -0.12 -32.19
C VAL A 402 -3.94 0.65 -30.95
N SER A 403 -3.22 0.50 -29.84
CA SER A 403 -3.53 1.15 -28.57
C SER A 403 -2.48 2.21 -28.21
N PRO A 404 -2.56 3.46 -28.71
CA PRO A 404 -1.73 4.57 -28.26
C PRO A 404 -2.13 5.05 -26.86
N PHE A 405 -1.12 5.33 -26.00
CA PHE A 405 -1.27 5.64 -24.60
C PHE A 405 -1.19 7.15 -24.33
N LEU A 406 -2.30 7.87 -24.53
CA LEU A 406 -2.32 9.33 -24.41
C LEU A 406 -2.02 9.81 -22.99
N GLY A 407 -2.63 9.25 -21.96
CA GLY A 407 -2.45 9.73 -20.59
C GLY A 407 -1.02 9.56 -20.06
N ARG A 408 -0.25 8.57 -20.52
CA ARG A 408 1.16 8.43 -20.17
C ARG A 408 2.06 9.48 -20.83
N LEU A 409 1.67 10.00 -21.98
CA LEU A 409 2.35 11.13 -22.61
C LEU A 409 2.08 12.42 -21.84
N ASP A 410 0.84 12.61 -21.38
CA ASP A 410 0.51 13.76 -20.53
C ASP A 410 1.30 13.73 -19.21
N ASP A 411 1.52 12.56 -18.61
CA ASP A 411 2.33 12.37 -17.39
C ASP A 411 3.78 12.89 -17.56
N ILE A 412 4.30 12.93 -18.79
CA ILE A 412 5.64 13.47 -19.12
C ILE A 412 5.58 14.84 -19.82
N SER A 413 4.47 15.55 -19.68
CA SER A 413 4.26 16.90 -20.24
C SER A 413 4.28 16.96 -21.79
N GLN A 414 3.84 15.88 -22.44
CA GLN A 414 3.56 15.84 -23.87
C GLN A 414 2.05 15.73 -24.06
N ARG A 415 1.49 16.45 -25.04
CA ARG A 415 0.04 16.38 -25.32
C ARG A 415 -0.30 15.05 -25.98
N GLY A 416 -0.80 14.11 -25.16
CA GLY A 416 -1.10 12.75 -25.61
C GLY A 416 -2.15 12.68 -26.71
N ILE A 417 -3.09 13.64 -26.75
CA ILE A 417 -4.11 13.69 -27.79
C ILE A 417 -3.53 13.91 -29.20
N GLU A 418 -2.45 14.67 -29.33
CA GLU A 418 -1.79 14.91 -30.63
C GLU A 418 -1.26 13.61 -31.26
N LEU A 419 -0.96 12.60 -30.45
CA LEU A 419 -0.61 11.27 -30.95
C LEU A 419 -1.80 10.60 -31.65
N ILE A 420 -3.00 10.68 -31.05
CA ILE A 420 -4.22 10.12 -31.63
C ILE A 420 -4.53 10.81 -32.97
N GLU A 421 -4.55 12.15 -32.98
CA GLU A 421 -4.78 12.96 -34.18
C GLU A 421 -3.81 12.58 -35.29
N THR A 422 -2.51 12.51 -34.98
CA THR A 422 -1.46 12.19 -35.95
C THR A 422 -1.63 10.78 -36.54
N ILE A 423 -1.99 9.78 -35.69
CA ILE A 423 -2.22 8.40 -36.16
C ILE A 423 -3.45 8.37 -37.09
N HIS A 424 -4.53 9.01 -36.69
CA HIS A 424 -5.76 9.09 -37.48
C HIS A 424 -5.50 9.72 -38.82
N ASP A 425 -4.92 10.92 -38.86
CA ASP A 425 -4.60 11.64 -40.12
C ASP A 425 -3.66 10.84 -40.99
N MET A 426 -2.69 10.13 -40.40
CA MET A 426 -1.78 9.27 -41.13
C MET A 426 -2.53 8.09 -41.77
N PHE A 427 -3.42 7.41 -41.05
CA PHE A 427 -4.17 6.26 -41.55
C PHE A 427 -5.12 6.66 -42.68
N LEU A 428 -5.70 7.85 -42.65
CA LEU A 428 -6.52 8.38 -43.76
C LEU A 428 -5.79 8.46 -45.12
N ASN A 429 -4.44 8.59 -45.11
CA ASN A 429 -3.64 8.61 -46.30
C ASN A 429 -3.37 7.21 -46.91
N TYR A 430 -3.77 6.15 -46.18
CA TYR A 430 -3.53 4.75 -46.60
C TYR A 430 -4.85 3.97 -46.60
N PRO A 431 -5.65 4.02 -47.67
CA PRO A 431 -6.97 3.39 -47.72
C PRO A 431 -6.96 1.85 -47.60
N ASP A 432 -5.78 1.24 -47.66
CA ASP A 432 -5.55 -0.19 -47.41
C ASP A 432 -5.29 -0.54 -45.94
N ILE A 433 -5.22 0.44 -45.05
CA ILE A 433 -5.13 0.24 -43.60
C ILE A 433 -6.55 0.26 -42.99
N GLU A 434 -7.01 -0.90 -42.54
CA GLU A 434 -8.28 -1.08 -41.84
C GLU A 434 -8.10 -1.11 -40.29
N THR A 435 -6.89 -0.88 -39.83
CA THR A 435 -6.54 -0.90 -38.40
C THR A 435 -7.25 0.21 -37.65
N GLN A 436 -7.99 -0.15 -36.58
CA GLN A 436 -8.70 0.79 -35.73
C GLN A 436 -7.85 1.30 -34.56
N ILE A 437 -8.13 2.51 -34.12
CA ILE A 437 -7.40 3.20 -33.02
C ILE A 437 -8.17 3.04 -31.72
N ILE A 438 -7.55 2.40 -30.74
CA ILE A 438 -8.06 2.33 -29.36
C ILE A 438 -7.30 3.35 -28.51
N ALA A 439 -7.89 4.49 -28.22
CA ALA A 439 -7.30 5.46 -27.28
C ALA A 439 -7.19 4.86 -25.89
N ALA A 440 -5.94 4.64 -25.43
CA ALA A 440 -5.63 3.98 -24.16
C ALA A 440 -5.09 4.96 -23.12
N SER A 441 -5.24 4.59 -21.82
CA SER A 441 -4.81 5.43 -20.69
C SER A 441 -5.59 6.75 -20.55
N VAL A 442 -6.89 6.70 -20.80
CA VAL A 442 -7.82 7.82 -20.55
C VAL A 442 -7.89 8.12 -19.07
N ARG A 443 -7.81 9.40 -18.67
CA ARG A 443 -7.70 9.82 -17.26
C ARG A 443 -8.89 10.63 -16.75
N ASN A 444 -9.63 11.28 -17.62
CA ASN A 444 -10.71 12.21 -17.27
C ASN A 444 -11.73 12.34 -18.39
N PRO A 445 -12.92 12.94 -18.16
CA PRO A 445 -13.95 13.14 -19.18
C PRO A 445 -13.52 13.96 -20.42
N MET A 446 -12.61 14.91 -20.25
CA MET A 446 -12.10 15.70 -21.37
C MET A 446 -11.33 14.83 -22.36
N HIS A 447 -10.48 13.89 -21.85
CA HIS A 447 -9.80 12.92 -22.72
C HIS A 447 -10.79 12.12 -23.58
N VAL A 448 -11.98 11.76 -23.04
CA VAL A 448 -12.99 11.03 -23.83
C VAL A 448 -13.50 11.89 -24.98
N THR A 449 -13.82 13.15 -24.71
CA THR A 449 -14.26 14.12 -25.71
C THR A 449 -13.19 14.36 -26.76
N ASP A 450 -11.96 14.62 -26.31
CA ASP A 450 -10.83 14.91 -27.19
C ASP A 450 -10.52 13.71 -28.08
N CYS A 451 -10.50 12.48 -27.55
CA CYS A 451 -10.30 11.26 -28.32
C CYS A 451 -11.39 11.07 -29.40
N ALA A 452 -12.64 11.34 -29.08
CA ALA A 452 -13.74 11.26 -30.03
C ALA A 452 -13.59 12.30 -31.17
N LEU A 453 -13.13 13.52 -30.84
CA LEU A 453 -12.88 14.57 -31.81
C LEU A 453 -11.62 14.29 -32.67
N ALA A 454 -10.61 13.65 -32.08
CA ALA A 454 -9.36 13.27 -32.75
C ALA A 454 -9.49 12.07 -33.69
N GLY A 455 -10.66 11.43 -33.76
CA GLY A 455 -10.91 10.31 -34.66
C GLY A 455 -10.48 8.95 -34.12
N ALA A 456 -10.40 8.76 -32.81
CA ALA A 456 -10.27 7.43 -32.23
C ALA A 456 -11.52 6.61 -32.46
N ASP A 457 -11.39 5.35 -32.89
CA ASP A 457 -12.53 4.45 -33.12
C ASP A 457 -13.09 3.94 -31.79
N ILE A 458 -12.21 3.72 -30.82
CA ILE A 458 -12.53 3.15 -29.50
C ILE A 458 -11.74 3.90 -28.43
N ALA A 459 -12.26 3.98 -27.22
CA ALA A 459 -11.55 4.48 -26.04
C ALA A 459 -11.63 3.49 -24.89
N THR A 460 -10.50 3.22 -24.24
CA THR A 460 -10.45 2.46 -22.96
C THR A 460 -10.69 3.42 -21.82
N VAL A 461 -11.95 3.49 -21.36
CA VAL A 461 -12.38 4.46 -20.35
C VAL A 461 -12.52 3.76 -18.98
N PRO A 462 -11.74 4.17 -17.95
CA PRO A 462 -11.92 3.64 -16.59
C PRO A 462 -13.35 3.93 -16.07
N TYR A 463 -13.93 3.00 -15.30
CA TYR A 463 -15.28 3.13 -14.75
C TYR A 463 -15.49 4.47 -14.02
N LYS A 464 -14.53 4.89 -13.20
CA LYS A 464 -14.56 6.19 -12.51
C LYS A 464 -14.72 7.39 -13.46
N VAL A 465 -14.12 7.32 -14.64
CA VAL A 465 -14.26 8.39 -15.64
C VAL A 465 -15.67 8.36 -16.24
N ILE A 466 -16.25 7.18 -16.45
CA ILE A 466 -17.64 7.05 -16.90
C ILE A 466 -18.60 7.66 -15.87
N GLU A 467 -18.40 7.40 -14.58
CA GLU A 467 -19.19 8.05 -13.51
C GLU A 467 -19.04 9.57 -13.54
N GLN A 468 -17.82 10.09 -13.72
CA GLN A 468 -17.59 11.54 -13.83
C GLN A 468 -18.33 12.17 -15.04
N MET A 469 -18.48 11.43 -16.15
CA MET A 469 -19.20 11.92 -17.33
C MET A 469 -20.70 12.09 -17.08
N LEU A 470 -21.29 11.42 -16.08
CA LEU A 470 -22.68 11.53 -15.71
C LEU A 470 -22.98 12.78 -14.88
N HIS A 471 -21.97 13.42 -14.29
CA HIS A 471 -22.12 14.55 -13.41
C HIS A 471 -21.62 15.86 -14.05
N HIS A 472 -22.44 16.89 -13.97
CA HIS A 472 -22.07 18.22 -14.39
C HIS A 472 -22.65 19.25 -13.40
N PRO A 473 -21.83 20.18 -12.83
CA PRO A 473 -22.31 21.12 -11.81
C PRO A 473 -23.52 21.98 -12.24
N LEU A 474 -23.62 22.31 -13.52
CA LEU A 474 -24.76 23.06 -14.05
C LEU A 474 -26.02 22.18 -14.21
N THR A 475 -25.89 20.90 -14.43
CA THR A 475 -27.02 19.97 -14.44
C THR A 475 -27.59 19.84 -13.03
N ASP A 476 -26.73 19.65 -12.04
CA ASP A 476 -27.11 19.49 -10.64
C ASP A 476 -27.82 20.77 -10.13
N SER A 477 -27.22 21.93 -10.35
CA SER A 477 -27.84 23.22 -9.99
C SER A 477 -29.09 23.53 -10.77
N GLY A 478 -29.19 23.09 -12.03
CA GLY A 478 -30.37 23.21 -12.87
C GLY A 478 -31.55 22.37 -12.35
N ILE A 479 -31.27 21.14 -11.92
CA ILE A 479 -32.28 20.25 -11.30
C ILE A 479 -32.83 20.87 -10.02
N GLU A 480 -31.96 21.39 -9.14
CA GLU A 480 -32.40 22.05 -7.91
C GLU A 480 -33.26 23.27 -8.20
N LYS A 481 -32.87 24.10 -9.17
CA LYS A 481 -33.68 25.25 -9.59
C LYS A 481 -35.03 24.83 -10.16
N PHE A 482 -35.11 23.78 -10.97
CA PHE A 482 -36.39 23.26 -11.48
C PHE A 482 -37.27 22.74 -10.35
N LYS A 483 -36.74 22.07 -9.33
CA LYS A 483 -37.50 21.65 -8.15
C LYS A 483 -38.05 22.88 -7.39
N GLU A 484 -37.22 23.88 -7.14
CA GLU A 484 -37.66 25.12 -6.49
C GLU A 484 -38.82 25.81 -7.28
N ASP A 485 -38.66 25.93 -8.58
CA ASP A 485 -39.69 26.55 -9.42
C ASP A 485 -40.97 25.70 -9.48
N TYR A 486 -40.85 24.37 -9.51
CA TYR A 486 -42.01 23.47 -9.42
C TYR A 486 -42.75 23.64 -8.10
N CYS A 487 -42.06 23.62 -6.97
CA CYS A 487 -42.63 23.82 -5.63
C CYS A 487 -43.35 25.20 -5.51
N LYS A 488 -42.76 26.26 -6.08
CA LYS A 488 -43.41 27.59 -6.10
C LYS A 488 -44.72 27.62 -6.87
N VAL A 489 -44.83 26.86 -7.94
CA VAL A 489 -46.00 26.84 -8.82
C VAL A 489 -47.09 25.90 -8.32
N PHE A 490 -46.72 24.74 -7.82
CA PHE A 490 -47.66 23.65 -7.48
C PHE A 490 -47.85 23.45 -5.98
N GLY A 491 -47.06 24.07 -5.12
CA GLY A 491 -47.25 24.09 -3.67
C GLY A 491 -46.92 22.77 -2.96
N GLU A 492 -45.98 21.98 -3.51
CA GLU A 492 -45.46 20.73 -2.90
C GLU A 492 -44.13 20.97 -2.18
#